data_f01cfebd6e0548d82d396c537fd224da
#
_entry.id   f01cfebd6e0548d82d396c537fd224da
#
_cell.length_a   1.000
_cell.length_b   1.000
_cell.length_c   1.000
_cell.angle_alpha   90.00
_cell.angle_beta   90.00
_cell.angle_gamma   90.00
#
_symmetry.space_group_name_H-M   'P 1'
#
loop_
_entity.id
_entity.type
_entity.pdbx_description
1 polymer ?
#
loop_
_entity_poly.entity_id
_entity_poly.type
_entity_poly.pdbx_seq_one_letter_code
_entity_poly.pdbx_strand_id
1 'polypeptide(L)' 'MDIHSYIRNGSITVRVVPNAGRSEIIEEHGRLKVYLNAVADRNKANRELIKFFKKELGVAVEIKVGLRSREKVLRVL' A
#
# COMPACT_ATOMS: atom_id res chain seq x y z
N MET A 1 5.24 -5.27 -13.36
CA MET A 1 5.46 -5.72 -11.96
C MET A 1 4.44 -6.77 -11.60
N ASP A 2 4.87 -7.85 -11.00
CA ASP A 2 3.97 -8.88 -10.48
C ASP A 2 3.79 -8.69 -8.97
N ILE A 3 2.66 -8.15 -8.57
CA ILE A 3 2.37 -7.88 -7.17
C ILE A 3 2.36 -9.16 -6.33
N HIS A 4 1.99 -10.29 -6.94
CA HIS A 4 1.90 -11.56 -6.21
C HIS A 4 3.28 -12.06 -5.74
N SER A 5 4.36 -11.66 -6.40
CA SER A 5 5.71 -12.03 -5.98
C SER A 5 6.11 -11.40 -4.66
N TYR A 6 5.40 -10.38 -4.21
CA TYR A 6 5.66 -9.69 -2.95
C TYR A 6 4.79 -10.19 -1.80
N ILE A 7 3.86 -11.10 -2.09
CA ILE A 7 3.00 -11.66 -1.06
C ILE A 7 3.71 -12.83 -0.39
N ARG A 8 3.90 -12.73 0.92
CA ARG A 8 4.54 -13.77 1.72
C ARG A 8 3.67 -14.08 2.93
N ASN A 9 3.29 -15.35 3.08
CA ASN A 9 2.43 -15.79 4.17
C ASN A 9 1.13 -14.97 4.25
N GLY A 10 0.56 -14.66 3.08
CA GLY A 10 -0.68 -13.89 3.00
C GLY A 10 -0.53 -12.40 3.30
N SER A 11 0.69 -11.90 3.38
CA SER A 11 0.95 -10.50 3.71
C SER A 11 1.89 -9.84 2.71
N ILE A 12 1.78 -8.53 2.60
CA ILE A 12 2.64 -7.73 1.74
C ILE A 12 3.09 -6.48 2.51
N THR A 13 4.38 -6.18 2.45
CA THR A 13 4.94 -5.01 3.13
C THR A 13 5.14 -3.89 2.13
N VAL A 14 4.67 -2.70 2.47
CA VAL A 14 4.77 -1.52 1.61
C VAL A 14 5.23 -0.31 2.41
N ARG A 15 5.88 0.62 1.72
CA ARG A 15 6.17 1.94 2.24
C ARG A 15 5.26 2.95 1.55
N VAL A 16 4.56 3.75 2.34
CA VAL A 16 3.57 4.70 1.83
C VAL A 16 4.11 6.12 1.86
N VAL A 17 3.93 6.84 0.76
CA VAL A 17 4.29 8.25 0.64
C VAL A 17 3.02 9.02 0.30
N PRO A 18 2.42 9.72 1.27
CA PRO A 18 1.23 10.53 1.01
C PRO A 18 1.58 11.86 0.34
N ASN A 19 0.57 12.63 0.01
CA ASN A 19 0.69 13.95 -0.64
C ASN A 19 1.39 13.89 -1.99
N ALA A 20 1.28 12.78 -2.70
CA ALA A 20 1.82 12.66 -4.03
C ALA A 20 0.87 13.27 -5.05
N GLY A 21 1.38 13.67 -6.20
CA GLY A 21 0.57 14.24 -7.28
C GLY A 21 -0.43 13.26 -7.85
N ARG A 22 -0.12 11.96 -7.78
CA ARG A 22 -1.02 10.89 -8.18
C ARG A 22 -0.66 9.64 -7.40
N SER A 23 -1.62 8.70 -7.36
CA SER A 23 -1.39 7.42 -6.69
C SER A 23 -0.73 6.46 -7.67
N GLU A 24 0.38 5.85 -7.24
CA GLU A 24 1.08 4.85 -8.04
C GLU A 24 1.93 3.96 -7.14
N ILE A 25 2.25 2.78 -7.64
CA ILE A 25 3.12 1.85 -6.93
C ILE A 25 4.37 1.63 -7.76
N ILE A 26 5.52 1.65 -7.10
CA ILE A 26 6.79 1.36 -7.74
C ILE A 26 7.55 0.31 -6.96
N GLU A 27 8.45 -0.35 -7.68
CA GLU A 27 9.36 -1.33 -7.13
C GLU A 27 10.73 -0.68 -7.04
N GLU A 28 11.29 -0.63 -5.84
CA GLU A 28 12.57 0.02 -5.60
C GLU A 28 13.40 -0.82 -4.64
N HIS A 29 14.55 -1.28 -5.10
CA HIS A 29 15.47 -2.11 -4.30
C HIS A 29 14.80 -3.33 -3.68
N GLY A 30 13.94 -4.01 -4.46
CA GLY A 30 13.23 -5.20 -4.00
C GLY A 30 12.10 -4.92 -3.02
N ARG A 31 11.72 -3.66 -2.86
CA ARG A 31 10.62 -3.25 -1.96
C ARG A 31 9.56 -2.51 -2.73
N LEU A 32 8.35 -2.52 -2.20
CA LEU A 32 7.24 -1.78 -2.79
C LEU A 32 7.07 -0.43 -2.11
N LYS A 33 6.94 0.60 -2.93
CA LYS A 33 6.69 1.97 -2.48
C LYS A 33 5.41 2.44 -3.13
N VAL A 34 4.47 2.89 -2.30
CA VAL A 34 3.16 3.32 -2.76
C VAL A 34 3.00 4.81 -2.54
N TYR A 35 2.93 5.54 -3.64
CA TYR A 35 2.62 6.97 -3.60
C TYR A 35 1.10 7.11 -3.59
N LEU A 36 0.58 7.94 -2.71
CA LEU A 36 -0.86 8.16 -2.60
C LEU A 36 -1.19 9.64 -2.77
N ASN A 37 -2.13 9.91 -3.66
CA ASN A 37 -2.71 11.23 -3.80
C ASN A 37 -3.77 11.41 -2.71
N ALA A 38 -3.30 11.51 -1.48
CA ALA A 38 -4.12 11.67 -0.29
C ALA A 38 -3.35 12.52 0.71
N VAL A 39 -4.07 13.32 1.48
CA VAL A 39 -3.45 14.11 2.55
C VAL A 39 -2.84 13.19 3.59
N ALA A 40 -1.86 13.70 4.34
CA ALA A 40 -1.16 12.94 5.38
C ALA A 40 -2.00 12.76 6.64
N ASP A 41 -3.29 12.59 6.47
CA ASP A 41 -4.22 12.17 7.52
C ASP A 41 -4.26 10.63 7.43
N ARG A 42 -3.84 9.98 8.50
CA ARG A 42 -3.69 8.51 8.48
C ARG A 42 -4.96 7.75 8.08
N ASN A 43 -6.15 8.24 8.51
CA ASN A 43 -7.38 7.57 8.15
C ASN A 43 -7.67 7.68 6.66
N LYS A 44 -7.43 8.86 6.09
CA LYS A 44 -7.63 9.07 4.65
C LYS A 44 -6.59 8.32 3.84
N ALA A 45 -5.33 8.38 4.23
CA ALA A 45 -4.26 7.68 3.54
C ALA A 45 -4.45 6.17 3.60
N ASN A 46 -4.85 5.64 4.76
CA ASN A 46 -5.10 4.21 4.91
C ASN A 46 -6.25 3.74 4.01
N ARG A 47 -7.34 4.51 3.94
CA ARG A 47 -8.47 4.17 3.07
C ARG A 47 -8.08 4.23 1.60
N GLU A 48 -7.30 5.24 1.21
CA GLU A 48 -6.82 5.36 -0.17
C GLU A 48 -5.89 4.20 -0.53
N LEU A 49 -5.06 3.76 0.40
CA LEU A 49 -4.18 2.62 0.18
C LEU A 49 -4.98 1.35 -0.13
N ILE A 50 -5.98 1.06 0.69
CA ILE A 50 -6.83 -0.12 0.52
C ILE A 50 -7.59 -0.03 -0.80
N LYS A 51 -8.14 1.13 -1.10
CA LYS A 51 -8.88 1.39 -2.34
C LYS A 51 -7.98 1.24 -3.56
N PHE A 52 -6.76 1.77 -3.49
CA PHE A 52 -5.78 1.67 -4.56
C PHE A 52 -5.44 0.21 -4.88
N PHE A 53 -5.17 -0.59 -3.86
CA PHE A 53 -4.87 -2.01 -4.05
C PHE A 53 -6.04 -2.74 -4.73
N LYS A 54 -7.26 -2.48 -4.28
CA LYS A 54 -8.44 -3.12 -4.86
C LYS A 54 -8.66 -2.68 -6.30
N LYS A 55 -8.63 -1.39 -6.55
CA LYS A 55 -8.97 -0.82 -7.86
C LYS A 55 -7.89 -1.07 -8.89
N GLU A 56 -6.63 -0.80 -8.54
CA GLU A 56 -5.53 -0.83 -9.52
C GLU A 56 -4.85 -2.18 -9.62
N LEU A 57 -4.81 -2.94 -8.53
CA LEU A 57 -4.11 -4.22 -8.50
C LEU A 57 -5.04 -5.41 -8.39
N GLY A 58 -6.33 -5.17 -8.15
CA GLY A 58 -7.30 -6.24 -7.98
C GLY A 58 -7.08 -7.07 -6.72
N VAL A 59 -6.40 -6.52 -5.72
CA VAL A 59 -6.05 -7.23 -4.50
C VAL A 59 -6.76 -6.59 -3.31
N ALA A 60 -7.65 -7.34 -2.68
CA ALA A 60 -8.32 -6.89 -1.47
C ALA A 60 -7.39 -7.08 -0.28
N VAL A 61 -7.18 -6.03 0.49
CA VAL A 61 -6.26 -6.06 1.64
C VAL A 61 -6.85 -5.34 2.84
N GLU A 62 -6.30 -5.65 4.01
CA GLU A 62 -6.51 -4.86 5.22
C GLU A 62 -5.15 -4.54 5.84
N ILE A 63 -5.08 -3.48 6.63
CA ILE A 63 -3.82 -3.09 7.26
C ILE A 63 -3.65 -3.90 8.55
N LYS A 64 -2.64 -4.75 8.57
CA LYS A 64 -2.34 -5.62 9.70
C LYS A 64 -1.44 -4.93 10.72
N VAL A 65 -0.42 -4.21 10.25
CA VAL A 65 0.55 -3.50 11.07
C VAL A 65 0.84 -2.14 10.45
N GLY A 66 1.06 -1.15 11.28
CA GLY A 66 1.51 0.16 10.82
C GLY A 66 0.40 1.14 10.48
N LEU A 67 -0.72 1.10 11.19
CA LEU A 67 -1.82 2.06 10.96
C LEU A 67 -1.35 3.51 11.05
N ARG A 68 -0.36 3.79 11.89
CA ARG A 68 0.18 5.14 12.11
C ARG A 68 1.58 5.31 11.57
N SER A 69 2.05 4.33 10.81
CA SER A 69 3.40 4.33 10.26
C SER A 69 3.35 4.42 8.75
N ARG A 70 4.42 4.89 8.14
CA ARG A 70 4.57 4.85 6.69
C ARG A 70 4.96 3.48 6.19
N GLU A 71 5.55 2.65 7.05
CA GLU A 71 5.79 1.24 6.76
C GLU A 71 4.58 0.46 7.22
N LYS A 72 3.95 -0.28 6.31
CA LYS A 72 2.73 -1.01 6.60
C LYS A 72 2.82 -2.44 6.13
N VAL A 73 2.22 -3.32 6.91
CA VAL A 73 2.04 -4.71 6.50
C VAL A 73 0.55 -4.91 6.22
N LEU A 74 0.26 -5.33 5.01
CA LEU A 74 -1.09 -5.55 4.54
C LEU A 74 -1.39 -7.05 4.52
N ARG A 75 -2.55 -7.42 5.05
CA ARG A 75 -3.02 -8.80 4.94
C ARG A 75 -3.85 -8.92 3.67
N VAL A 76 -3.54 -9.90 2.84
CA VAL A 76 -4.32 -10.18 1.63
C VAL A 76 -5.55 -10.98 2.04
N LEU A 77 -6.71 -10.47 1.66
CA LEU A 77 -8.00 -11.09 2.01
C LEU A 77 -8.44 -12.16 1.01
#